data_09f081129055711a40e10df6cd224c8e
#
_entry.id   09f081129055711a40e10df6cd224c8e
#
_cell.length_a   1.000
_cell.length_b   1.000
_cell.length_c   1.000
_cell.angle_alpha   90.00
_cell.angle_beta   90.00
_cell.angle_gamma   90.00
#
_symmetry.space_group_name_H-M   'P 1'
#
loop_
_entity.id
_entity.type
_entity.pdbx_description
1 polymer ?
#
loop_
_entity_poly.entity_id
_entity_poly.type
_entity_poly.pdbx_seq_one_letter_code
_entity_poly.pdbx_strand_id
1 'polypeptide(L)'
;DEDIEVDSISMEGKVITFSTKEAIKYGFCDAELNSVVEIMERQGIEDYEITKFELGSTEDIISFFLNPVVSSILILLILGGLYFELQTPGIGFPIIASITALILYLVPYYLNGVAENWEIIMFFVGVILIMLEVFVIPGFGIFGITGLFTSIGSLILIMLNNDMFDFTFVLSKDLVSSSLSVLISVFSFLLILLFGGIKLTDTKAFKNIALAETQDISKGYISNKY
;
A
#
# COMPACT_ATOMS: atom_id res chain seq x y z
N ASP A 1 34.77 1.38 16.23
CA ASP A 1 34.50 0.38 17.29
C ASP A 1 34.79 -0.99 16.69
N GLU A 2 35.66 -1.78 17.34
CA GLU A 2 35.92 -3.16 16.93
C GLU A 2 34.83 -4.05 17.52
N ASP A 3 34.21 -4.86 16.67
CA ASP A 3 33.28 -5.91 17.11
C ASP A 3 34.06 -6.94 17.94
N ILE A 4 33.59 -7.18 19.17
CA ILE A 4 34.25 -8.12 20.08
C ILE A 4 33.39 -9.37 20.21
N GLU A 5 33.98 -10.51 19.86
CA GLU A 5 33.37 -11.80 20.13
C GLU A 5 33.35 -12.06 21.65
N VAL A 6 32.13 -12.37 22.17
CA VAL A 6 31.97 -12.78 23.58
C VAL A 6 31.62 -14.26 23.58
N ASP A 7 32.56 -15.08 24.03
CA ASP A 7 32.47 -16.54 24.00
C ASP A 7 31.16 -17.02 24.67
N SER A 8 30.43 -17.87 24.01
CA SER A 8 29.12 -18.42 24.41
C SER A 8 27.92 -17.45 24.43
N ILE A 9 28.08 -16.19 24.00
CA ILE A 9 26.99 -15.19 24.00
C ILE A 9 26.72 -14.66 22.61
N SER A 10 27.71 -14.13 21.90
CA SER A 10 27.56 -13.59 20.56
C SER A 10 28.82 -13.78 19.72
N MET A 11 28.65 -14.18 18.47
CA MET A 11 29.72 -14.19 17.49
C MET A 11 29.93 -12.75 16.97
N GLU A 12 31.18 -12.49 16.52
CA GLU A 12 31.53 -11.22 15.88
C GLU A 12 30.54 -10.83 14.77
N GLY A 13 30.11 -9.57 14.75
CA GLY A 13 29.18 -9.03 13.74
C GLY A 13 27.71 -9.46 13.91
N LYS A 14 27.32 -10.09 15.03
CA LYS A 14 25.93 -10.45 15.32
C LYS A 14 25.35 -9.64 16.45
N VAL A 15 24.08 -9.27 16.32
CA VAL A 15 23.32 -8.62 17.38
C VAL A 15 23.10 -9.60 18.53
N ILE A 16 23.40 -9.16 19.75
CA ILE A 16 23.16 -9.94 20.96
C ILE A 16 21.67 -10.01 21.24
N THR A 17 21.15 -11.24 21.39
CA THR A 17 19.76 -11.48 21.79
C THR A 17 19.74 -12.29 23.05
N PHE A 18 19.19 -11.72 24.12
CA PHE A 18 19.04 -12.40 25.41
C PHE A 18 17.61 -12.88 25.64
N SER A 19 17.47 -14.08 26.19
CA SER A 19 16.24 -14.43 26.90
C SER A 19 16.14 -13.63 28.20
N THR A 20 14.94 -13.49 28.79
CA THR A 20 14.72 -12.76 30.04
C THR A 20 15.67 -13.25 31.15
N LYS A 21 15.89 -14.57 31.24
CA LYS A 21 16.78 -15.17 32.24
C LYS A 21 18.24 -14.81 32.01
N GLU A 22 18.69 -14.76 30.77
CA GLU A 22 20.04 -14.35 30.41
C GLU A 22 20.25 -12.86 30.63
N ALA A 23 19.25 -12.02 30.28
CA ALA A 23 19.29 -10.59 30.53
C ALA A 23 19.43 -10.27 32.05
N ILE A 24 18.70 -11.02 32.89
CA ILE A 24 18.86 -10.89 34.36
C ILE A 24 20.23 -11.37 34.80
N LYS A 25 20.70 -12.51 34.31
CA LYS A 25 21.99 -13.08 34.67
C LYS A 25 23.18 -12.16 34.35
N TYR A 26 23.10 -11.46 33.22
CA TYR A 26 24.15 -10.54 32.75
C TYR A 26 23.92 -9.08 33.13
N GLY A 27 22.87 -8.77 33.91
CA GLY A 27 22.64 -7.42 34.47
C GLY A 27 22.01 -6.42 33.48
N PHE A 28 21.44 -6.91 32.38
CA PHE A 28 20.68 -6.07 31.43
C PHE A 28 19.19 -5.94 31.76
N CYS A 29 18.70 -6.71 32.73
CA CYS A 29 17.33 -6.68 33.22
C CYS A 29 17.35 -6.95 34.74
N ASP A 30 16.59 -6.16 35.52
CA ASP A 30 16.55 -6.25 36.97
C ASP A 30 15.62 -7.37 37.46
N ALA A 31 14.53 -7.65 36.74
CA ALA A 31 13.57 -8.69 37.09
C ALA A 31 12.60 -8.99 35.98
N GLU A 32 11.95 -10.14 36.07
CA GLU A 32 10.77 -10.52 35.34
C GLU A 32 9.53 -10.33 36.21
N LEU A 33 8.60 -9.48 35.78
CA LEU A 33 7.38 -9.14 36.52
C LEU A 33 6.17 -9.32 35.59
N ASN A 34 5.02 -9.68 36.17
CA ASN A 34 3.83 -10.03 35.37
C ASN A 34 2.88 -8.85 35.13
N SER A 35 3.07 -7.74 35.85
CA SER A 35 2.19 -6.58 35.76
C SER A 35 2.91 -5.26 36.05
N VAL A 36 2.34 -4.17 35.52
CA VAL A 36 2.81 -2.81 35.84
C VAL A 36 2.69 -2.51 37.34
N VAL A 37 1.67 -3.06 37.99
CA VAL A 37 1.47 -2.89 39.45
C VAL A 37 2.64 -3.48 40.21
N GLU A 38 3.11 -4.68 39.86
CA GLU A 38 4.29 -5.30 40.48
C GLU A 38 5.57 -4.46 40.27
N ILE A 39 5.68 -3.79 39.12
CA ILE A 39 6.79 -2.88 38.84
C ILE A 39 6.75 -1.69 39.80
N MET A 40 5.57 -1.08 39.97
CA MET A 40 5.39 0.08 40.86
C MET A 40 5.65 -0.29 42.33
N GLU A 41 5.13 -1.42 42.79
CA GLU A 41 5.38 -1.94 44.15
C GLU A 41 6.87 -2.18 44.41
N ARG A 42 7.57 -2.80 43.41
CA ARG A 42 9.01 -3.07 43.56
C ARG A 42 9.84 -1.80 43.58
N GLN A 43 9.43 -0.76 42.87
CA GLN A 43 10.10 0.54 42.83
C GLN A 43 9.69 1.45 44.01
N GLY A 44 8.74 1.02 44.85
CA GLY A 44 8.25 1.81 45.96
C GLY A 44 7.44 3.05 45.54
N ILE A 45 6.81 2.99 44.37
CA ILE A 45 5.97 4.06 43.83
C ILE A 45 4.53 3.78 44.28
N GLU A 46 4.03 4.53 45.25
CA GLU A 46 2.69 4.34 45.83
C GLU A 46 1.61 5.21 45.15
N ASP A 47 2.01 6.38 44.64
CA ASP A 47 1.09 7.34 44.02
C ASP A 47 1.36 7.38 42.51
N TYR A 48 0.53 6.63 41.74
CA TYR A 48 0.63 6.56 40.30
C TYR A 48 -0.74 6.35 39.65
N GLU A 49 -0.89 6.84 38.44
CA GLU A 49 -2.05 6.60 37.58
C GLU A 49 -1.62 5.80 36.37
N ILE A 50 -2.28 4.65 36.14
CA ILE A 50 -2.06 3.86 34.94
C ILE A 50 -2.98 4.37 33.83
N THR A 51 -2.43 5.14 32.92
CA THR A 51 -3.15 5.54 31.70
C THR A 51 -2.88 4.51 30.61
N LYS A 52 -3.94 3.81 30.21
CA LYS A 52 -3.86 2.92 29.03
C LYS A 52 -3.89 3.79 27.77
N PHE A 53 -2.89 3.62 26.93
CA PHE A 53 -2.94 4.19 25.59
C PHE A 53 -3.98 3.42 24.79
N GLU A 54 -5.08 4.11 24.45
CA GLU A 54 -6.07 3.60 23.50
C GLU A 54 -5.86 4.33 22.18
N LEU A 55 -5.82 3.58 21.09
CA LEU A 55 -5.76 4.17 19.76
C LEU A 55 -6.98 5.07 19.57
N GLY A 56 -6.76 6.28 19.11
CA GLY A 56 -7.87 7.16 18.73
C GLY A 56 -8.55 6.65 17.44
N SER A 57 -9.75 7.15 17.18
CA SER A 57 -10.49 6.76 15.97
C SER A 57 -9.72 7.06 14.67
N THR A 58 -8.82 8.03 14.69
CA THR A 58 -7.96 8.36 13.54
C THR A 58 -6.92 7.29 13.30
N GLU A 59 -6.27 6.81 14.37
CA GLU A 59 -5.27 5.75 14.32
C GLU A 59 -5.90 4.42 13.89
N ASP A 60 -7.12 4.13 14.34
CA ASP A 60 -7.87 2.95 13.91
C ASP A 60 -8.18 2.98 12.41
N ILE A 61 -8.61 4.14 11.89
CA ILE A 61 -8.87 4.32 10.46
C ILE A 61 -7.57 4.18 9.66
N ILE A 62 -6.48 4.80 10.09
CA ILE A 62 -5.18 4.66 9.43
C ILE A 62 -4.75 3.20 9.41
N SER A 63 -4.80 2.51 10.55
CA SER A 63 -4.43 1.10 10.68
C SER A 63 -5.24 0.18 9.77
N PHE A 64 -6.55 0.48 9.59
CA PHE A 64 -7.39 -0.26 8.65
C PHE A 64 -6.85 -0.16 7.21
N PHE A 65 -6.47 1.05 6.76
CA PHE A 65 -5.95 1.25 5.41
C PHE A 65 -4.51 0.74 5.21
N LEU A 66 -3.73 0.64 6.28
CA LEU A 66 -2.40 0.03 6.26
C LEU A 66 -2.44 -1.50 6.16
N ASN A 67 -3.62 -2.12 6.31
CA ASN A 67 -3.76 -3.56 6.19
C ASN A 67 -3.44 -4.02 4.75
N PRO A 68 -2.54 -5.01 4.55
CA PRO A 68 -2.13 -5.47 3.22
C PRO A 68 -3.29 -5.93 2.32
N VAL A 69 -4.34 -6.53 2.90
CA VAL A 69 -5.53 -6.95 2.14
C VAL A 69 -6.33 -5.75 1.65
N VAL A 70 -6.51 -4.73 2.50
CA VAL A 70 -7.19 -3.48 2.12
C VAL A 70 -6.37 -2.74 1.05
N SER A 71 -5.06 -2.66 1.22
CA SER A 71 -4.14 -2.10 0.23
C SER A 71 -4.25 -2.81 -1.12
N SER A 72 -4.34 -4.16 -1.13
CA SER A 72 -4.54 -4.94 -2.35
C SER A 72 -5.84 -4.56 -3.07
N ILE A 73 -6.92 -4.37 -2.33
CA ILE A 73 -8.22 -3.96 -2.90
C ILE A 73 -8.14 -2.54 -3.45
N LEU A 74 -7.49 -1.62 -2.74
CA LEU A 74 -7.31 -0.24 -3.20
C LEU A 74 -6.49 -0.19 -4.49
N ILE A 75 -5.39 -0.92 -4.57
CA ILE A 75 -4.56 -1.03 -5.77
C ILE A 75 -5.39 -1.59 -6.94
N LEU A 76 -6.18 -2.62 -6.70
CA LEU A 76 -7.09 -3.17 -7.71
C LEU A 76 -8.12 -2.15 -8.21
N LEU A 77 -8.68 -1.33 -7.31
CA LEU A 77 -9.60 -0.24 -7.66
C LEU A 77 -8.90 0.88 -8.44
N ILE A 78 -7.66 1.22 -8.10
CA ILE A 78 -6.85 2.19 -8.84
C ILE A 78 -6.64 1.72 -10.28
N LEU A 79 -6.15 0.50 -10.46
CA LEU A 79 -5.89 -0.07 -11.79
C LEU A 79 -7.19 -0.25 -12.59
N GLY A 80 -8.22 -0.79 -11.95
CA GLY A 80 -9.51 -1.03 -12.58
C GLY A 80 -10.20 0.26 -12.99
N GLY A 81 -10.27 1.26 -12.10
CA GLY A 81 -10.91 2.54 -12.40
C GLY A 81 -10.20 3.30 -13.51
N LEU A 82 -8.86 3.31 -13.50
CA LEU A 82 -8.06 3.92 -14.56
C LEU A 82 -8.28 3.23 -15.91
N TYR A 83 -8.28 1.90 -15.92
CA TYR A 83 -8.52 1.13 -17.15
C TYR A 83 -9.92 1.38 -17.73
N PHE A 84 -10.97 1.35 -16.89
CA PHE A 84 -12.33 1.59 -17.36
C PHE A 84 -12.55 3.00 -17.91
N GLU A 85 -11.94 4.01 -17.31
CA GLU A 85 -12.00 5.38 -17.83
C GLU A 85 -11.30 5.50 -19.21
N LEU A 86 -10.17 4.79 -19.40
CA LEU A 86 -9.49 4.76 -20.70
C LEU A 86 -10.30 4.03 -21.80
N GLN A 87 -11.08 3.02 -21.41
CA GLN A 87 -11.92 2.26 -22.34
C GLN A 87 -13.22 3.00 -22.71
N THR A 88 -13.77 3.77 -21.78
CA THR A 88 -15.05 4.46 -21.95
C THR A 88 -14.94 5.91 -21.49
N PRO A 89 -14.19 6.74 -22.23
CA PRO A 89 -13.94 8.11 -21.81
C PRO A 89 -15.25 8.92 -21.75
N GLY A 90 -15.39 9.68 -20.65
CA GLY A 90 -16.53 10.58 -20.44
C GLY A 90 -17.54 10.10 -19.39
N ILE A 91 -17.37 8.93 -18.79
CA ILE A 91 -18.22 8.47 -17.69
C ILE A 91 -17.85 9.19 -16.37
N GLY A 92 -16.55 9.44 -16.13
CA GLY A 92 -16.03 10.17 -14.98
C GLY A 92 -16.07 9.41 -13.65
N PHE A 93 -17.02 8.50 -13.47
CA PHE A 93 -17.13 7.72 -12.22
C PHE A 93 -15.92 6.80 -11.96
N PRO A 94 -15.42 6.02 -12.95
CA PRO A 94 -14.26 5.15 -12.71
C PRO A 94 -13.01 5.92 -12.31
N ILE A 95 -12.77 7.08 -12.93
CA ILE A 95 -11.59 7.90 -12.56
C ILE A 95 -11.73 8.51 -11.17
N ILE A 96 -12.93 8.94 -10.77
CA ILE A 96 -13.17 9.43 -9.40
C ILE A 96 -12.93 8.31 -8.39
N ALA A 97 -13.44 7.11 -8.65
CA ALA A 97 -13.21 5.96 -7.78
C ALA A 97 -11.72 5.60 -7.68
N SER A 98 -10.99 5.64 -8.81
CA SER A 98 -9.54 5.39 -8.87
C SER A 98 -8.76 6.45 -8.06
N ILE A 99 -9.07 7.73 -8.22
CA ILE A 99 -8.42 8.82 -7.47
C ILE A 99 -8.73 8.70 -5.97
N THR A 100 -9.98 8.39 -5.62
CA THR A 100 -10.36 8.18 -4.22
C THR A 100 -9.59 7.00 -3.62
N ALA A 101 -9.52 5.88 -4.32
CA ALA A 101 -8.74 4.72 -3.88
C ALA A 101 -7.24 5.05 -3.75
N LEU A 102 -6.68 5.86 -4.66
CA LEU A 102 -5.30 6.31 -4.60
C LEU A 102 -5.03 7.18 -3.37
N ILE A 103 -5.93 8.11 -3.04
CA ILE A 103 -5.83 8.94 -1.83
C ILE A 103 -5.90 8.06 -0.58
N LEU A 104 -6.87 7.13 -0.52
CA LEU A 104 -7.02 6.21 0.61
C LEU A 104 -5.85 5.22 0.74
N TYR A 105 -5.12 4.98 -0.33
CA TYR A 105 -3.89 4.20 -0.31
C TYR A 105 -2.70 5.05 0.15
N LEU A 106 -2.42 6.19 -0.47
CA LEU A 106 -1.21 6.96 -0.22
C LEU A 106 -1.22 7.68 1.14
N VAL A 107 -2.36 8.31 1.49
CA VAL A 107 -2.43 9.20 2.68
C VAL A 107 -2.15 8.44 3.99
N PRO A 108 -2.72 7.26 4.26
CA PRO A 108 -2.43 6.52 5.49
C PRO A 108 -0.95 6.10 5.60
N TYR A 109 -0.32 5.64 4.52
CA TYR A 109 1.11 5.29 4.52
C TYR A 109 2.00 6.51 4.75
N TYR A 110 1.65 7.64 4.15
CA TYR A 110 2.38 8.90 4.35
C TYR A 110 2.22 9.45 5.77
N LEU A 111 0.99 9.51 6.30
CA LEU A 111 0.73 10.04 7.64
C LEU A 111 1.34 9.18 8.75
N ASN A 112 1.44 7.88 8.53
CA ASN A 112 2.09 6.97 9.48
C ASN A 112 3.62 6.95 9.35
N GLY A 113 4.20 7.74 8.42
CA GLY A 113 5.64 7.83 8.21
C GLY A 113 6.27 6.57 7.59
N VAL A 114 5.45 5.69 7.00
CA VAL A 114 5.94 4.48 6.30
C VAL A 114 6.40 4.84 4.90
N ALA A 115 5.59 5.64 4.17
CA ALA A 115 5.92 6.06 2.82
C ALA A 115 6.74 7.36 2.80
N GLU A 116 7.81 7.37 2.03
CA GLU A 116 8.62 8.54 1.81
C GLU A 116 8.20 9.34 0.55
N ASN A 117 8.53 10.63 0.53
CA ASN A 117 8.19 11.52 -0.58
C ASN A 117 8.72 11.03 -1.93
N TRP A 118 9.92 10.47 -1.98
CA TRP A 118 10.55 10.03 -3.23
C TRP A 118 9.85 8.81 -3.84
N GLU A 119 9.27 7.94 -3.02
CA GLU A 119 8.51 6.76 -3.46
C GLU A 119 7.20 7.18 -4.12
N ILE A 120 6.51 8.15 -3.52
CA ILE A 120 5.30 8.75 -4.09
C ILE A 120 5.61 9.45 -5.40
N ILE A 121 6.71 10.20 -5.46
CA ILE A 121 7.16 10.86 -6.71
C ILE A 121 7.48 9.79 -7.76
N MET A 122 8.19 8.73 -7.39
CA MET A 122 8.54 7.62 -8.28
C MET A 122 7.29 6.94 -8.85
N PHE A 123 6.24 6.76 -8.03
CA PHE A 123 4.94 6.27 -8.51
C PHE A 123 4.35 7.17 -9.60
N PHE A 124 4.28 8.48 -9.37
CA PHE A 124 3.74 9.41 -10.36
C PHE A 124 4.61 9.50 -11.63
N VAL A 125 5.93 9.42 -11.50
CA VAL A 125 6.82 9.31 -12.66
C VAL A 125 6.50 8.08 -13.49
N GLY A 126 6.31 6.93 -12.86
CA GLY A 126 5.90 5.69 -13.52
C GLY A 126 4.56 5.84 -14.26
N VAL A 127 3.57 6.45 -13.62
CA VAL A 127 2.26 6.73 -14.24
C VAL A 127 2.39 7.67 -15.43
N ILE A 128 3.20 8.72 -15.34
CA ILE A 128 3.46 9.66 -16.45
C ILE A 128 4.13 8.94 -17.62
N LEU A 129 5.07 8.04 -17.36
CA LEU A 129 5.72 7.24 -18.41
C LEU A 129 4.71 6.34 -19.15
N ILE A 130 3.80 5.71 -18.41
CA ILE A 130 2.70 4.91 -19.00
C ILE A 130 1.78 5.81 -19.86
N MET A 131 1.43 6.99 -19.35
CA MET A 131 0.61 7.95 -20.09
C MET A 131 1.28 8.41 -21.40
N LEU A 132 2.58 8.70 -21.34
CA LEU A 132 3.35 9.08 -22.55
C LEU A 132 3.32 7.97 -23.59
N GLU A 133 3.47 6.72 -23.20
CA GLU A 133 3.39 5.57 -24.11
C GLU A 133 2.01 5.45 -24.74
N VAL A 134 0.95 5.59 -23.94
CA VAL A 134 -0.44 5.39 -24.43
C VAL A 134 -0.90 6.51 -25.34
N PHE A 135 -0.55 7.77 -25.03
CA PHE A 135 -1.10 8.94 -25.72
C PHE A 135 -0.16 9.58 -26.74
N VAL A 136 1.16 9.42 -26.61
CA VAL A 136 2.15 10.13 -27.42
C VAL A 136 2.91 9.20 -28.35
N ILE A 137 3.26 8.01 -27.88
CA ILE A 137 4.11 7.07 -28.62
C ILE A 137 3.27 5.88 -29.07
N PRO A 138 3.05 5.70 -30.40
CA PRO A 138 2.26 4.58 -30.89
C PRO A 138 3.02 3.26 -30.72
N GLY A 139 2.54 2.39 -29.82
CA GLY A 139 3.09 1.06 -29.58
C GLY A 139 3.48 0.87 -28.10
N PHE A 140 3.58 -0.38 -27.65
CA PHE A 140 4.04 -0.69 -26.28
C PHE A 140 5.57 -0.81 -26.28
N GLY A 141 6.25 0.29 -25.98
CA GLY A 141 7.72 0.39 -26.03
C GLY A 141 8.37 0.54 -24.67
N ILE A 142 9.56 1.14 -24.69
CA ILE A 142 10.44 1.27 -23.49
C ILE A 142 9.77 2.08 -22.37
N PHE A 143 9.03 3.16 -22.70
CA PHE A 143 8.40 4.03 -21.71
C PHE A 143 7.28 3.31 -20.97
N GLY A 144 6.46 2.52 -21.68
CA GLY A 144 5.39 1.73 -21.07
C GLY A 144 5.93 0.65 -20.14
N ILE A 145 6.95 -0.08 -20.56
CA ILE A 145 7.60 -1.12 -19.75
C ILE A 145 8.26 -0.49 -18.52
N THR A 146 9.07 0.55 -18.71
CA THR A 146 9.75 1.24 -17.61
C THR A 146 8.74 1.82 -16.63
N GLY A 147 7.69 2.49 -17.13
CA GLY A 147 6.63 3.07 -16.32
C GLY A 147 5.89 2.02 -15.50
N LEU A 148 5.61 0.86 -16.07
CA LEU A 148 4.96 -0.25 -15.37
C LEU A 148 5.83 -0.77 -14.22
N PHE A 149 7.11 -1.06 -14.47
CA PHE A 149 8.02 -1.53 -13.43
C PHE A 149 8.24 -0.47 -12.34
N THR A 150 8.37 0.80 -12.72
CA THR A 150 8.53 1.91 -11.78
C THR A 150 7.27 2.08 -10.91
N SER A 151 6.07 2.04 -11.50
CA SER A 151 4.82 2.16 -10.75
C SER A 151 4.60 0.97 -9.80
N ILE A 152 4.81 -0.27 -10.26
CA ILE A 152 4.67 -1.46 -9.43
C ILE A 152 5.72 -1.46 -8.31
N GLY A 153 6.97 -1.16 -8.63
CA GLY A 153 8.05 -1.08 -7.66
C GLY A 153 7.79 -0.03 -6.57
N SER A 154 7.33 1.16 -6.95
CA SER A 154 7.00 2.21 -5.99
C SER A 154 5.80 1.85 -5.10
N LEU A 155 4.77 1.17 -5.62
CA LEU A 155 3.67 0.68 -4.78
C LEU A 155 4.14 -0.32 -3.72
N ILE A 156 5.15 -1.15 -4.03
CA ILE A 156 5.74 -2.05 -3.04
C ILE A 156 6.54 -1.25 -2.01
N LEU A 157 7.36 -0.30 -2.44
CA LEU A 157 8.20 0.53 -1.58
C LEU A 157 7.37 1.36 -0.60
N ILE A 158 6.29 1.99 -1.04
CA ILE A 158 5.34 2.76 -0.22
C ILE A 158 4.80 1.95 0.97
N MET A 159 4.71 0.62 0.83
CA MET A 159 4.26 -0.26 1.91
C MET A 159 5.41 -0.69 2.86
N LEU A 160 6.64 -0.30 2.58
CA LEU A 160 7.82 -0.69 3.35
C LEU A 160 8.36 0.53 4.12
N ASN A 161 8.68 0.31 5.38
CA ASN A 161 9.39 1.33 6.15
C ASN A 161 10.89 1.26 5.80
N ASN A 162 11.28 1.93 4.72
CA ASN A 162 12.67 1.98 4.24
C ASN A 162 13.13 3.44 4.12
N ASP A 163 14.43 3.67 4.21
CA ASP A 163 15.05 4.98 4.04
C ASP A 163 15.98 4.93 2.82
N MET A 164 15.61 5.62 1.72
CA MET A 164 16.45 5.79 0.52
C MET A 164 17.07 4.47 -0.02
N PHE A 165 16.28 3.40 -0.14
CA PHE A 165 16.71 2.03 -0.49
C PHE A 165 17.56 1.32 0.59
N ASP A 166 17.60 1.82 1.82
CA ASP A 166 18.14 1.07 2.94
C ASP A 166 17.07 0.12 3.52
N PHE A 167 17.26 -1.15 3.31
CA PHE A 167 16.37 -2.22 3.79
C PHE A 167 16.89 -2.93 5.05
N THR A 168 17.89 -2.38 5.71
CA THR A 168 18.54 -3.00 6.88
C THR A 168 17.54 -3.34 7.98
N PHE A 169 16.55 -2.48 8.18
CA PHE A 169 15.51 -2.64 9.21
C PHE A 169 14.19 -3.20 8.70
N VAL A 170 14.10 -3.50 7.40
CA VAL A 170 12.88 -4.08 6.83
C VAL A 170 12.82 -5.57 7.12
N LEU A 171 11.79 -6.01 7.84
CA LEU A 171 11.60 -7.44 8.08
C LEU A 171 11.27 -8.17 6.78
N SER A 172 11.86 -9.33 6.59
CA SER A 172 11.57 -10.20 5.43
C SER A 172 10.08 -10.48 5.27
N LYS A 173 9.34 -10.56 6.38
CA LYS A 173 7.88 -10.73 6.40
C LYS A 173 7.16 -9.55 5.73
N ASP A 174 7.58 -8.34 6.02
CA ASP A 174 6.93 -7.12 5.49
C ASP A 174 7.24 -6.96 4.00
N LEU A 175 8.46 -7.27 3.58
CA LEU A 175 8.83 -7.30 2.16
C LEU A 175 7.98 -8.33 1.38
N VAL A 176 7.80 -9.53 1.92
CA VAL A 176 6.98 -10.58 1.29
C VAL A 176 5.52 -10.15 1.26
N SER A 177 4.99 -9.62 2.37
CA SER A 177 3.59 -9.19 2.48
C SER A 177 3.26 -8.06 1.49
N SER A 178 4.10 -7.03 1.41
CA SER A 178 3.92 -5.90 0.50
C SER A 178 4.01 -6.33 -0.96
N SER A 179 5.04 -7.13 -1.29
CA SER A 179 5.20 -7.67 -2.64
C SER A 179 4.01 -8.54 -3.06
N LEU A 180 3.54 -9.43 -2.18
CA LEU A 180 2.37 -10.26 -2.45
C LEU A 180 1.11 -9.43 -2.63
N SER A 181 0.89 -8.41 -1.81
CA SER A 181 -0.27 -7.53 -1.90
C SER A 181 -0.37 -6.84 -3.26
N VAL A 182 0.73 -6.27 -3.73
CA VAL A 182 0.80 -5.60 -5.03
C VAL A 182 0.67 -6.60 -6.17
N LEU A 183 1.41 -7.72 -6.13
CA LEU A 183 1.38 -8.72 -7.18
C LEU A 183 0.01 -9.41 -7.30
N ILE A 184 -0.65 -9.71 -6.16
CA ILE A 184 -2.01 -10.26 -6.15
C ILE A 184 -2.99 -9.26 -6.78
N SER A 185 -2.86 -7.97 -6.49
CA SER A 185 -3.71 -6.92 -7.07
C SER A 185 -3.53 -6.84 -8.58
N VAL A 186 -2.29 -6.78 -9.06
CA VAL A 186 -1.96 -6.76 -10.48
C VAL A 186 -2.45 -8.04 -11.18
N PHE A 187 -2.21 -9.20 -10.58
CA PHE A 187 -2.66 -10.49 -11.13
C PHE A 187 -4.20 -10.58 -11.17
N SER A 188 -4.87 -10.18 -10.10
CA SER A 188 -6.34 -10.12 -10.05
C SER A 188 -6.90 -9.18 -11.10
N PHE A 189 -6.27 -8.02 -11.28
CA PHE A 189 -6.63 -7.10 -12.35
C PHE A 189 -6.48 -7.73 -13.75
N LEU A 190 -5.36 -8.42 -14.02
CA LEU A 190 -5.16 -9.14 -15.29
C LEU A 190 -6.20 -10.25 -15.49
N LEU A 191 -6.57 -10.99 -14.45
CA LEU A 191 -7.64 -11.99 -14.52
C LEU A 191 -8.98 -11.33 -14.85
N ILE A 192 -9.30 -10.20 -14.23
CA ILE A 192 -10.52 -9.45 -14.54
C ILE A 192 -10.52 -9.00 -16.01
N LEU A 193 -9.39 -8.55 -16.53
CA LEU A 193 -9.27 -8.19 -17.95
C LEU A 193 -9.49 -9.39 -18.88
N LEU A 194 -8.88 -10.53 -18.57
CA LEU A 194 -8.97 -11.73 -19.40
C LEU A 194 -10.39 -12.34 -19.42
N PHE A 195 -11.02 -12.40 -18.25
CA PHE A 195 -12.31 -13.10 -18.09
C PHE A 195 -13.52 -12.16 -18.03
N GLY A 196 -13.32 -10.93 -17.60
CA GLY A 196 -14.38 -9.94 -17.33
C GLY A 196 -14.49 -8.83 -18.36
N GLY A 197 -13.41 -8.49 -19.06
CA GLY A 197 -13.34 -7.33 -19.94
C GLY A 197 -14.39 -7.31 -21.06
N ILE A 198 -14.83 -8.49 -21.55
CA ILE A 198 -15.83 -8.62 -22.61
C ILE A 198 -17.27 -8.58 -22.07
N LYS A 199 -17.50 -8.95 -20.81
CA LYS A 199 -18.85 -9.09 -20.24
C LYS A 199 -19.25 -7.99 -19.25
N LEU A 200 -18.29 -7.27 -18.66
CA LEU A 200 -18.57 -6.21 -17.67
C LEU A 200 -19.31 -5.02 -18.27
N THR A 201 -18.99 -4.64 -19.50
CA THR A 201 -19.68 -3.56 -20.24
C THR A 201 -21.15 -3.89 -20.54
N ASP A 202 -21.51 -5.16 -20.59
CA ASP A 202 -22.88 -5.62 -20.84
C ASP A 202 -23.72 -5.80 -19.58
N THR A 203 -23.10 -5.72 -18.38
CA THR A 203 -23.83 -5.89 -17.13
C THR A 203 -24.77 -4.72 -16.83
N LYS A 204 -25.94 -5.03 -16.26
CA LYS A 204 -26.92 -3.99 -15.84
C LYS A 204 -26.33 -2.97 -14.87
N ALA A 205 -25.39 -3.40 -13.99
CA ALA A 205 -24.72 -2.51 -13.06
C ALA A 205 -23.85 -1.47 -13.80
N PHE A 206 -23.10 -1.89 -14.80
CA PHE A 206 -22.28 -0.99 -15.62
C PHE A 206 -23.16 -0.05 -16.47
N LYS A 207 -24.23 -0.56 -17.08
CA LYS A 207 -25.19 0.25 -17.86
C LYS A 207 -25.93 1.30 -17.03
N ASN A 208 -26.11 1.08 -15.74
CA ASN A 208 -26.72 2.06 -14.83
C ASN A 208 -25.74 3.16 -14.37
N ILE A 209 -24.44 2.86 -14.37
CA ILE A 209 -23.37 3.79 -13.99
C ILE A 209 -22.88 4.58 -15.22
N ALA A 210 -22.79 3.90 -16.37
CA ALA A 210 -22.54 4.54 -17.64
C ALA A 210 -23.79 5.31 -18.07
N LEU A 211 -23.68 6.62 -18.22
CA LEU A 211 -24.72 7.44 -18.85
C LEU A 211 -24.93 6.90 -20.29
N ALA A 212 -25.86 5.98 -20.43
CA ALA A 212 -26.26 5.45 -21.73
C ALA A 212 -27.18 6.47 -22.42
N GLU A 213 -26.67 7.64 -22.74
CA GLU A 213 -27.27 8.50 -23.75
C GLU A 213 -26.87 7.96 -25.11
N THR A 214 -27.51 6.87 -25.50
CA THR A 214 -27.61 6.54 -26.91
C THR A 214 -28.45 7.63 -27.57
N GLN A 215 -27.91 8.32 -28.55
CA GLN A 215 -28.68 9.20 -29.43
C GLN A 215 -29.73 8.35 -30.17
N ASP A 216 -30.88 8.20 -29.54
CA ASP A 216 -31.99 7.43 -30.08
C ASP A 216 -32.80 8.37 -30.96
N ILE A 217 -32.88 8.08 -32.25
CA ILE A 217 -33.65 8.84 -33.26
C ILE A 217 -35.12 9.00 -32.79
N SER A 218 -35.65 8.03 -32.04
CA SER A 218 -37.01 8.09 -31.47
C SER A 218 -37.19 9.18 -30.41
N LYS A 219 -36.08 9.71 -29.85
CA LYS A 219 -36.07 10.81 -28.86
C LYS A 219 -35.77 12.18 -29.45
N GLY A 220 -35.82 12.31 -30.78
CA GLY A 220 -35.72 13.60 -31.46
C GLY A 220 -34.29 14.04 -31.82
N TYR A 221 -33.31 13.16 -31.73
CA TYR A 221 -31.98 13.46 -32.23
C TYR A 221 -31.92 13.22 -33.74
N ILE A 222 -31.83 14.30 -34.51
CA ILE A 222 -31.70 14.25 -35.97
C ILE A 222 -30.20 14.33 -36.29
N SER A 223 -29.63 13.24 -36.79
CA SER A 223 -28.30 13.27 -37.41
C SER A 223 -28.44 13.87 -38.80
N ASN A 224 -27.95 15.10 -39.02
CA ASN A 224 -27.79 15.65 -40.35
C ASN A 224 -26.75 14.80 -41.11
N LYS A 225 -27.21 13.99 -42.05
CA LYS A 225 -26.36 13.44 -43.11
C LYS A 225 -26.10 14.56 -44.12
N TYR A 226 -24.89 15.10 -44.14
CA TYR A 226 -24.30 15.75 -45.32
C TYR A 226 -23.48 14.74 -46.11
#